data_e267434577342e06b00af7e069d74d06
#
_entry.id   e267434577342e06b00af7e069d74d06
#
_cell.length_a   1.000
_cell.length_b   1.000
_cell.length_c   1.000
_cell.angle_alpha   90.00
_cell.angle_beta   90.00
_cell.angle_gamma   90.00
#
_symmetry.space_group_name_H-M   'P 1'
#
loop_
_entity.id
_entity.type
_entity.pdbx_description
1 polymer ?
#
loop_
_entity_poly.entity_id
_entity_poly.type
_entity_poly.pdbx_seq_one_letter_code
_entity_poly.pdbx_strand_id
1 'polypeptide(L)'
;MTEITTVKQRFGIIGNSPLLDRALEVALRVAPTDLTVLVTGESGVGKEFFPQVIHAYSARKHSKYIAVNCAAIPEGTIDSELFGHEKGSFTGAVEARKGYFEEADGGTIFLDEVAELPHPTQARLLRVLQTGEYIRVGSSKVQKTNVRVVAATNMNLQEAIAQGRFREDLYYRLGTVPITVPSLRERPEGIPLLFRKFAADVAVQYRMPAVTLDDAAREMLKNYYWRGNIRQLKNVAEQISAIEQTRVITSEVLAKYLPPQGGGAPMAAGTMRMDDTMSTERELLYKVLFDMRADINDLKRMISELMKGGVPCPEPVRDVKALLPTTAQSSYVPAVASYPQPPVYAESEEVTDEPPREMTKADMQREQIIRALRRNNGRRREAAAELFMSERTLYRKIKELGIEDNS
;
A
#
# COMPACT_ATOMS: atom_id res chain seq x y z
N MET A 1 -34.98 -16.38 8.43
CA MET A 1 -34.81 -14.90 8.52
C MET A 1 -34.23 -14.44 9.86
N THR A 2 -34.67 -15.03 10.98
CA THR A 2 -34.21 -14.68 12.34
C THR A 2 -32.70 -14.87 12.57
N GLU A 3 -32.10 -15.89 11.99
CA GLU A 3 -30.66 -16.21 12.17
C GLU A 3 -29.75 -15.16 11.57
N ILE A 4 -30.02 -14.70 10.35
CA ILE A 4 -29.23 -13.66 9.66
C ILE A 4 -29.30 -12.33 10.41
N THR A 5 -30.46 -11.95 10.92
CA THR A 5 -30.63 -10.72 11.71
C THR A 5 -29.77 -10.76 12.97
N THR A 6 -29.74 -11.89 13.66
CA THR A 6 -28.94 -12.12 14.87
C THR A 6 -27.42 -12.01 14.52
N VAL A 7 -26.99 -12.61 13.41
CA VAL A 7 -25.60 -12.51 12.92
C VAL A 7 -25.24 -11.07 12.61
N LYS A 8 -26.06 -10.34 11.85
CA LYS A 8 -25.84 -8.94 11.53
C LYS A 8 -25.68 -8.10 12.80
N GLN A 9 -26.55 -8.26 13.78
CA GLN A 9 -26.47 -7.53 15.05
C GLN A 9 -25.20 -7.88 15.82
N ARG A 10 -24.85 -9.16 15.91
CA ARG A 10 -23.68 -9.61 16.66
C ARG A 10 -22.35 -9.10 16.09
N PHE A 11 -22.22 -9.03 14.76
CA PHE A 11 -21.00 -8.62 14.08
C PHE A 11 -21.04 -7.17 13.58
N GLY A 12 -22.10 -6.42 13.89
CA GLY A 12 -22.21 -5.01 13.46
C GLY A 12 -22.39 -4.83 11.96
N ILE A 13 -22.89 -5.84 11.24
CA ILE A 13 -23.11 -5.80 9.81
C ILE A 13 -24.42 -5.05 9.53
N ILE A 14 -24.34 -3.93 8.81
CA ILE A 14 -25.50 -3.05 8.53
C ILE A 14 -25.89 -3.17 7.07
N GLY A 15 -27.19 -3.27 6.84
CA GLY A 15 -27.80 -3.31 5.52
C GLY A 15 -28.77 -4.47 5.35
N ASN A 16 -29.79 -4.26 4.49
CA ASN A 16 -30.86 -5.23 4.22
C ASN A 16 -30.87 -5.63 2.73
N SER A 17 -29.71 -5.63 2.09
CA SER A 17 -29.57 -6.04 0.69
C SER A 17 -29.68 -7.57 0.56
N PRO A 18 -30.52 -8.09 -0.37
CA PRO A 18 -30.63 -9.52 -0.64
C PRO A 18 -29.29 -10.17 -1.03
N LEU A 19 -28.41 -9.43 -1.72
CA LEU A 19 -27.08 -9.91 -2.11
C LEU A 19 -26.18 -10.13 -0.89
N LEU A 20 -26.21 -9.19 0.07
CA LEU A 20 -25.46 -9.31 1.31
C LEU A 20 -26.01 -10.47 2.17
N ASP A 21 -27.34 -10.62 2.23
CA ASP A 21 -27.98 -11.68 2.98
C ASP A 21 -27.64 -13.05 2.41
N ARG A 22 -27.65 -13.19 1.09
CA ARG A 22 -27.21 -14.41 0.41
C ARG A 22 -25.75 -14.75 0.71
N ALA A 23 -24.85 -13.77 0.70
CA ALA A 23 -23.44 -13.98 1.05
C ALA A 23 -23.30 -14.47 2.51
N LEU A 24 -24.06 -13.89 3.46
CA LEU A 24 -24.09 -14.32 4.85
C LEU A 24 -24.70 -15.72 5.01
N GLU A 25 -25.74 -16.05 4.26
CA GLU A 25 -26.31 -17.42 4.25
C GLU A 25 -25.28 -18.45 3.84
N VAL A 26 -24.51 -18.19 2.76
CA VAL A 26 -23.45 -19.10 2.33
C VAL A 26 -22.38 -19.23 3.41
N ALA A 27 -21.98 -18.11 4.05
CA ALA A 27 -21.02 -18.13 5.15
C ALA A 27 -21.49 -18.99 6.32
N LEU A 28 -22.77 -18.89 6.72
CA LEU A 28 -23.35 -19.68 7.79
C LEU A 28 -23.46 -21.18 7.45
N ARG A 29 -23.87 -21.49 6.20
CA ARG A 29 -23.97 -22.89 5.72
C ARG A 29 -22.60 -23.57 5.66
N VAL A 30 -21.54 -22.86 5.29
CA VAL A 30 -20.19 -23.42 5.22
C VAL A 30 -19.49 -23.44 6.58
N ALA A 31 -19.94 -22.66 7.55
CA ALA A 31 -19.31 -22.53 8.86
C ALA A 31 -19.08 -23.87 9.60
N PRO A 32 -20.04 -24.84 9.64
CA PRO A 32 -19.84 -26.12 10.31
C PRO A 32 -18.83 -27.05 9.62
N THR A 33 -18.44 -26.76 8.39
CA THR A 33 -17.50 -27.59 7.60
C THR A 33 -16.07 -27.09 7.75
N ASP A 34 -15.08 -27.93 7.40
CA ASP A 34 -13.67 -27.53 7.30
C ASP A 34 -13.25 -27.09 5.89
N LEU A 35 -14.22 -26.84 4.99
CA LEU A 35 -13.95 -26.40 3.64
C LEU A 35 -13.24 -25.03 3.62
N THR A 36 -12.33 -24.88 2.68
CA THR A 36 -11.68 -23.60 2.40
C THR A 36 -12.69 -22.63 1.77
N VAL A 37 -12.67 -21.38 2.22
CA VAL A 37 -13.58 -20.34 1.73
C VAL A 37 -12.76 -19.21 1.12
N LEU A 38 -13.15 -18.77 -0.07
CA LEU A 38 -12.57 -17.62 -0.75
C LEU A 38 -13.60 -16.47 -0.77
N VAL A 39 -13.30 -15.40 -0.05
CA VAL A 39 -14.13 -14.19 0.01
C VAL A 39 -13.62 -13.18 -1.01
N THR A 40 -14.42 -12.85 -2.01
CA THR A 40 -14.07 -11.88 -3.05
C THR A 40 -14.94 -10.62 -2.93
N GLY A 41 -14.39 -9.48 -3.34
CA GLY A 41 -15.11 -8.20 -3.35
C GLY A 41 -14.16 -7.03 -3.34
N GLU A 42 -14.65 -5.86 -3.69
CA GLU A 42 -13.84 -4.63 -3.75
C GLU A 42 -13.20 -4.27 -2.39
N SER A 43 -12.17 -3.42 -2.46
CA SER A 43 -11.57 -2.90 -1.22
C SER A 43 -12.59 -2.10 -0.40
N GLY A 44 -12.59 -2.30 0.93
CA GLY A 44 -13.45 -1.56 1.85
C GLY A 44 -14.93 -1.96 1.88
N VAL A 45 -15.31 -3.13 1.31
CA VAL A 45 -16.71 -3.64 1.36
C VAL A 45 -17.09 -4.33 2.66
N GLY A 46 -16.09 -4.66 3.51
CA GLY A 46 -16.27 -5.37 4.78
C GLY A 46 -16.04 -6.88 4.68
N LYS A 47 -15.07 -7.33 3.86
CA LYS A 47 -14.71 -8.75 3.72
C LYS A 47 -14.29 -9.40 5.03
N GLU A 48 -13.69 -8.65 5.94
CA GLU A 48 -13.19 -9.08 7.23
C GLU A 48 -14.25 -9.63 8.21
N PHE A 49 -15.53 -9.29 8.01
CA PHE A 49 -16.62 -9.81 8.85
C PHE A 49 -16.93 -11.28 8.52
N PHE A 50 -16.78 -11.71 7.29
CA PHE A 50 -17.14 -13.07 6.86
C PHE A 50 -16.31 -14.16 7.54
N PRO A 51 -14.97 -14.07 7.61
CA PRO A 51 -14.16 -15.05 8.35
C PRO A 51 -14.48 -15.10 9.83
N GLN A 52 -14.82 -13.96 10.45
CA GLN A 52 -15.25 -13.91 11.85
C GLN A 52 -16.58 -14.63 12.06
N VAL A 53 -17.56 -14.42 11.17
CA VAL A 53 -18.85 -15.13 11.18
C VAL A 53 -18.61 -16.63 10.99
N ILE A 54 -17.82 -17.03 9.99
CA ILE A 54 -17.50 -18.43 9.70
C ILE A 54 -16.85 -19.10 10.91
N HIS A 55 -15.87 -18.46 11.54
CA HIS A 55 -15.20 -19.00 12.71
C HIS A 55 -16.16 -19.13 13.90
N ALA A 56 -16.94 -18.10 14.19
CA ALA A 56 -17.85 -18.06 15.34
C ALA A 56 -18.99 -19.10 15.28
N TYR A 57 -19.35 -19.54 14.07
CA TYR A 57 -20.38 -20.57 13.84
C TYR A 57 -19.78 -21.93 13.44
N SER A 58 -18.45 -22.09 13.51
CA SER A 58 -17.75 -23.34 13.21
C SER A 58 -17.64 -24.27 14.43
N ALA A 59 -17.25 -25.51 14.18
CA ALA A 59 -16.84 -26.43 15.23
C ALA A 59 -15.60 -25.94 16.00
N ARG A 60 -14.79 -25.05 15.38
CA ARG A 60 -13.54 -24.49 15.92
C ARG A 60 -13.72 -23.13 16.63
N LYS A 61 -14.95 -22.74 16.95
CA LYS A 61 -15.30 -21.42 17.55
C LYS A 61 -14.60 -21.08 18.87
N HIS A 62 -14.08 -22.08 19.58
CA HIS A 62 -13.33 -21.93 20.83
C HIS A 62 -11.82 -22.07 20.64
N SER A 63 -11.35 -22.38 19.43
CA SER A 63 -9.96 -22.47 19.06
C SER A 63 -9.42 -21.10 18.61
N LYS A 64 -8.11 -21.01 18.33
CA LYS A 64 -7.49 -19.76 17.90
C LYS A 64 -8.04 -19.29 16.55
N TYR A 65 -8.28 -18.00 16.45
CA TYR A 65 -8.54 -17.28 15.21
C TYR A 65 -7.39 -16.31 14.97
N ILE A 66 -6.69 -16.47 13.86
CA ILE A 66 -5.58 -15.59 13.48
C ILE A 66 -5.90 -14.94 12.14
N ALA A 67 -5.87 -13.60 12.10
CA ALA A 67 -6.05 -12.82 10.88
C ALA A 67 -4.71 -12.24 10.44
N VAL A 68 -4.33 -12.49 9.19
CA VAL A 68 -3.08 -12.04 8.59
C VAL A 68 -3.39 -11.26 7.33
N ASN A 69 -2.90 -10.04 7.22
CA ASN A 69 -2.95 -9.27 5.98
C ASN A 69 -1.65 -9.51 5.21
N CYS A 70 -1.73 -10.23 4.08
CA CYS A 70 -0.58 -10.61 3.28
C CYS A 70 0.11 -9.41 2.63
N ALA A 71 -0.64 -8.37 2.26
CA ALA A 71 -0.08 -7.15 1.67
C ALA A 71 0.70 -6.29 2.68
N ALA A 72 0.43 -6.45 3.99
CA ALA A 72 1.11 -5.68 5.03
C ALA A 72 2.48 -6.25 5.43
N ILE A 73 2.79 -7.47 5.00
CA ILE A 73 4.05 -8.16 5.34
C ILE A 73 5.02 -8.06 4.16
N PRO A 74 6.25 -7.54 4.36
CA PRO A 74 7.23 -7.46 3.28
C PRO A 74 7.54 -8.84 2.68
N GLU A 75 7.72 -8.89 1.34
CA GLU A 75 7.99 -10.13 0.59
C GLU A 75 9.16 -10.94 1.17
N GLY A 76 10.23 -10.26 1.60
CA GLY A 76 11.42 -10.92 2.18
C GLY A 76 11.20 -11.62 3.54
N THR A 77 10.09 -11.33 4.23
CA THR A 77 9.79 -11.87 5.57
C THR A 77 8.52 -12.71 5.63
N ILE A 78 7.67 -12.65 4.60
CA ILE A 78 6.35 -13.30 4.59
C ILE A 78 6.41 -14.81 4.84
N ASP A 79 7.38 -15.49 4.26
CA ASP A 79 7.58 -16.92 4.47
C ASP A 79 7.93 -17.24 5.94
N SER A 80 8.78 -16.42 6.55
CA SER A 80 9.17 -16.52 7.95
C SER A 80 7.99 -16.27 8.91
N GLU A 81 7.14 -15.29 8.61
CA GLU A 81 5.96 -14.98 9.41
C GLU A 81 4.87 -16.06 9.26
N LEU A 82 4.62 -16.55 8.05
CA LEU A 82 3.59 -17.57 7.82
C LEU A 82 4.01 -18.96 8.34
N PHE A 83 5.22 -19.41 8.01
CA PHE A 83 5.67 -20.79 8.25
C PHE A 83 6.65 -20.93 9.42
N GLY A 84 7.17 -19.81 9.95
CA GLY A 84 8.20 -19.80 10.98
C GLY A 84 9.61 -20.00 10.43
N HIS A 85 10.60 -19.81 11.29
CA HIS A 85 12.01 -19.95 10.94
C HIS A 85 12.83 -20.58 12.04
N GLU A 86 13.92 -21.23 11.65
CA GLU A 86 14.94 -21.74 12.55
C GLU A 86 16.02 -20.68 12.82
N LYS A 87 16.71 -20.83 13.95
CA LYS A 87 17.84 -19.95 14.30
C LYS A 87 18.89 -19.95 13.20
N GLY A 88 19.33 -18.76 12.78
CA GLY A 88 20.38 -18.60 11.77
C GLY A 88 19.92 -18.79 10.30
N SER A 89 18.63 -18.91 10.05
CA SER A 89 18.09 -19.15 8.69
C SER A 89 18.24 -17.95 7.74
N PHE A 90 18.41 -16.75 8.27
CA PHE A 90 18.71 -15.51 7.52
C PHE A 90 19.42 -14.49 8.43
N THR A 91 19.97 -13.42 7.84
CA THR A 91 20.63 -12.35 8.60
C THR A 91 19.61 -11.63 9.49
N GLY A 92 19.75 -11.84 10.83
CA GLY A 92 18.81 -11.33 11.83
C GLY A 92 17.96 -12.41 12.53
N ALA A 93 17.98 -13.66 12.09
CA ALA A 93 17.32 -14.79 12.76
C ALA A 93 18.12 -15.24 14.01
N VAL A 94 18.10 -14.44 15.07
CA VAL A 94 18.85 -14.71 16.32
C VAL A 94 18.27 -15.91 17.06
N GLU A 95 16.95 -16.10 17.01
CA GLU A 95 16.22 -17.20 17.65
C GLU A 95 15.25 -17.83 16.66
N ALA A 96 14.83 -19.08 16.93
CA ALA A 96 13.77 -19.73 16.18
C ALA A 96 12.41 -19.15 16.57
N ARG A 97 11.53 -18.89 15.58
CA ARG A 97 10.19 -18.35 15.83
C ARG A 97 9.13 -19.21 15.12
N LYS A 98 8.00 -19.41 15.82
CA LYS A 98 6.82 -20.05 15.25
C LYS A 98 6.15 -19.15 14.23
N GLY A 99 5.65 -19.75 13.14
CA GLY A 99 4.85 -19.06 12.15
C GLY A 99 3.35 -19.11 12.46
N TYR A 100 2.58 -18.29 11.75
CA TYR A 100 1.12 -18.20 11.94
C TYR A 100 0.42 -19.53 11.72
N PHE A 101 0.87 -20.40 10.81
CA PHE A 101 0.29 -21.73 10.61
C PHE A 101 0.50 -22.68 11.81
N GLU A 102 1.60 -22.52 12.52
CA GLU A 102 1.85 -23.28 13.75
C GLU A 102 1.01 -22.74 14.92
N GLU A 103 0.90 -21.43 15.01
CA GLU A 103 0.12 -20.77 16.07
C GLU A 103 -1.40 -20.99 15.92
N ALA A 104 -1.87 -21.14 14.67
CA ALA A 104 -3.28 -21.36 14.35
C ALA A 104 -3.66 -22.85 14.37
N ASP A 105 -2.76 -23.76 14.73
CA ASP A 105 -3.04 -25.20 14.72
C ASP A 105 -4.27 -25.57 15.52
N GLY A 106 -5.16 -26.40 14.97
CA GLY A 106 -6.47 -26.72 15.50
C GLY A 106 -7.52 -25.60 15.34
N GLY A 107 -7.12 -24.41 14.86
CA GLY A 107 -7.96 -23.22 14.76
C GLY A 107 -8.31 -22.82 13.33
N THR A 108 -8.45 -21.50 13.13
CA THR A 108 -8.77 -20.89 11.84
C THR A 108 -7.77 -19.78 11.53
N ILE A 109 -7.21 -19.77 10.32
CA ILE A 109 -6.43 -18.66 9.80
C ILE A 109 -7.23 -17.92 8.72
N PHE A 110 -7.22 -16.61 8.80
CA PHE A 110 -7.75 -15.72 7.78
C PHE A 110 -6.58 -15.05 7.06
N LEU A 111 -6.51 -15.22 5.75
CA LEU A 111 -5.51 -14.59 4.88
C LEU A 111 -6.19 -13.50 4.05
N ASP A 112 -6.00 -12.25 4.44
CA ASP A 112 -6.49 -11.12 3.68
C ASP A 112 -5.49 -10.75 2.58
N GLU A 113 -6.00 -10.26 1.44
CA GLU A 113 -5.22 -9.90 0.24
C GLU A 113 -4.29 -11.04 -0.23
N VAL A 114 -4.84 -12.26 -0.29
CA VAL A 114 -4.06 -13.48 -0.65
C VAL A 114 -3.43 -13.41 -2.04
N ALA A 115 -3.97 -12.58 -2.93
CA ALA A 115 -3.42 -12.35 -4.27
C ALA A 115 -2.05 -11.64 -4.26
N GLU A 116 -1.70 -10.96 -3.16
CA GLU A 116 -0.42 -10.27 -2.99
C GLU A 116 0.72 -11.21 -2.53
N LEU A 117 0.43 -12.49 -2.30
CA LEU A 117 1.46 -13.46 -1.92
C LEU A 117 2.46 -13.67 -3.07
N PRO A 118 3.78 -13.67 -2.78
CA PRO A 118 4.80 -14.04 -3.76
C PRO A 118 4.61 -15.47 -4.28
N HIS A 119 4.96 -15.71 -5.54
CA HIS A 119 4.77 -16.99 -6.19
C HIS A 119 5.37 -18.21 -5.45
N PRO A 120 6.57 -18.12 -4.82
CA PRO A 120 7.11 -19.20 -3.98
C PRO A 120 6.25 -19.47 -2.73
N THR A 121 5.72 -18.41 -2.10
CA THR A 121 4.86 -18.52 -0.91
C THR A 121 3.52 -19.17 -1.27
N GLN A 122 2.97 -18.87 -2.47
CA GLN A 122 1.77 -19.52 -2.99
C GLN A 122 1.94 -21.05 -3.10
N ALA A 123 3.10 -21.52 -3.56
CA ALA A 123 3.40 -22.95 -3.65
C ALA A 123 3.47 -23.63 -2.25
N ARG A 124 4.01 -22.94 -1.26
CA ARG A 124 4.03 -23.41 0.14
C ARG A 124 2.63 -23.45 0.74
N LEU A 125 1.82 -22.40 0.50
CA LEU A 125 0.44 -22.37 0.95
C LEU A 125 -0.38 -23.50 0.33
N LEU A 126 -0.19 -23.79 -0.95
CA LEU A 126 -0.86 -24.92 -1.63
C LEU A 126 -0.56 -26.24 -0.91
N ARG A 127 0.70 -26.48 -0.51
CA ARG A 127 1.08 -27.69 0.22
C ARG A 127 0.35 -27.78 1.57
N VAL A 128 0.24 -26.68 2.31
CA VAL A 128 -0.56 -26.64 3.56
C VAL A 128 -2.01 -26.99 3.29
N LEU A 129 -2.62 -26.46 2.24
CA LEU A 129 -4.01 -26.71 1.90
C LEU A 129 -4.28 -28.13 1.44
N GLN A 130 -3.30 -28.79 0.81
CA GLN A 130 -3.45 -30.15 0.27
C GLN A 130 -3.20 -31.23 1.32
N THR A 131 -2.10 -31.09 2.07
CA THR A 131 -1.59 -32.15 2.97
C THR A 131 -1.56 -31.75 4.43
N GLY A 132 -1.78 -30.48 4.76
CA GLY A 132 -1.56 -29.93 6.10
C GLY A 132 -0.08 -29.84 6.47
N GLU A 133 0.84 -29.94 5.50
CA GLU A 133 2.29 -29.98 5.75
C GLU A 133 2.96 -28.68 5.35
N TYR A 134 3.93 -28.26 6.13
CA TYR A 134 4.81 -27.13 5.84
C TYR A 134 6.21 -27.36 6.38
N ILE A 135 7.16 -26.52 5.96
CA ILE A 135 8.55 -26.54 6.40
C ILE A 135 8.94 -25.12 6.84
N ARG A 136 9.55 -24.96 8.01
CA ARG A 136 10.10 -23.69 8.47
C ARG A 136 11.23 -23.21 7.56
N VAL A 137 11.44 -21.90 7.49
CA VAL A 137 12.57 -21.32 6.78
C VAL A 137 13.88 -21.77 7.46
N GLY A 138 14.83 -22.26 6.66
CA GLY A 138 16.10 -22.82 7.17
C GLY A 138 16.03 -24.21 7.74
N SER A 139 14.90 -24.93 7.63
CA SER A 139 14.73 -26.31 8.09
C SER A 139 14.47 -27.26 6.93
N SER A 140 14.80 -28.53 7.10
CA SER A 140 14.35 -29.63 6.21
C SER A 140 13.22 -30.46 6.85
N LYS A 141 12.88 -30.21 8.12
CA LYS A 141 11.89 -30.97 8.86
C LYS A 141 10.47 -30.58 8.46
N VAL A 142 9.71 -31.56 7.99
CA VAL A 142 8.28 -31.40 7.70
C VAL A 142 7.50 -31.29 9.02
N GLN A 143 6.65 -30.27 9.12
CA GLN A 143 5.69 -30.08 10.21
C GLN A 143 4.28 -30.25 9.69
N LYS A 144 3.34 -30.58 10.57
CA LYS A 144 1.92 -30.75 10.24
C LYS A 144 1.09 -29.75 11.02
N THR A 145 0.04 -29.26 10.38
CA THR A 145 -0.96 -28.40 11.00
C THR A 145 -2.36 -28.82 10.54
N ASN A 146 -3.33 -28.68 11.44
CA ASN A 146 -4.72 -28.88 11.15
C ASN A 146 -5.46 -27.54 11.27
N VAL A 147 -5.25 -26.64 10.30
CA VAL A 147 -5.80 -25.30 10.30
C VAL A 147 -6.90 -25.18 9.23
N ARG A 148 -8.01 -24.55 9.58
CA ARG A 148 -9.01 -24.11 8.59
C ARG A 148 -8.56 -22.80 7.98
N VAL A 149 -8.54 -22.71 6.64
CA VAL A 149 -8.14 -21.51 5.91
C VAL A 149 -9.37 -20.80 5.33
N VAL A 150 -9.47 -19.50 5.60
CA VAL A 150 -10.38 -18.57 4.92
C VAL A 150 -9.52 -17.52 4.26
N ALA A 151 -9.65 -17.32 2.96
CA ALA A 151 -8.88 -16.34 2.21
C ALA A 151 -9.78 -15.20 1.70
N ALA A 152 -9.23 -13.99 1.58
CA ALA A 152 -9.92 -12.88 0.95
C ALA A 152 -9.01 -12.18 -0.07
N THR A 153 -9.64 -11.59 -1.09
CA THR A 153 -8.96 -10.75 -2.07
C THR A 153 -9.88 -9.71 -2.67
N ASN A 154 -9.32 -8.58 -3.07
CA ASN A 154 -10.01 -7.54 -3.86
C ASN A 154 -9.67 -7.66 -5.36
N MET A 155 -8.68 -8.49 -5.73
CA MET A 155 -8.22 -8.64 -7.10
C MET A 155 -9.03 -9.70 -7.87
N ASN A 156 -9.13 -9.53 -9.17
CA ASN A 156 -9.61 -10.57 -10.08
C ASN A 156 -8.53 -11.65 -10.24
N LEU A 157 -8.70 -12.78 -9.55
CA LEU A 157 -7.73 -13.87 -9.57
C LEU A 157 -7.57 -14.51 -10.96
N GLN A 158 -8.60 -14.51 -11.80
CA GLN A 158 -8.50 -15.04 -13.17
C GLN A 158 -7.56 -14.17 -14.03
N GLU A 159 -7.65 -12.85 -13.89
CA GLU A 159 -6.71 -11.95 -14.55
C GLU A 159 -5.28 -12.09 -14.00
N ALA A 160 -5.15 -12.28 -12.68
CA ALA A 160 -3.85 -12.52 -12.06
C ALA A 160 -3.21 -13.85 -12.54
N ILE A 161 -4.02 -14.90 -12.76
CA ILE A 161 -3.56 -16.17 -13.34
C ILE A 161 -3.12 -15.97 -14.79
N ALA A 162 -3.92 -15.26 -15.60
CA ALA A 162 -3.57 -14.98 -16.99
C ALA A 162 -2.26 -14.17 -17.12
N GLN A 163 -1.93 -13.34 -16.12
CA GLN A 163 -0.69 -12.57 -16.04
C GLN A 163 0.47 -13.33 -15.37
N GLY A 164 0.29 -14.60 -14.98
CA GLY A 164 1.30 -15.41 -14.30
C GLY A 164 1.63 -14.96 -12.87
N ARG A 165 0.83 -14.06 -12.27
CA ARG A 165 1.04 -13.57 -10.91
C ARG A 165 0.43 -14.47 -9.83
N PHE A 166 -0.57 -15.24 -10.18
CA PHE A 166 -1.25 -16.17 -9.26
C PHE A 166 -1.31 -17.58 -9.86
N ARG A 167 -1.12 -18.59 -9.03
CA ARG A 167 -1.14 -19.99 -9.47
C ARG A 167 -2.57 -20.50 -9.63
N GLU A 168 -2.85 -21.13 -10.73
CA GLU A 168 -4.15 -21.71 -11.04
C GLU A 168 -4.53 -22.85 -10.08
N ASP A 169 -3.58 -23.71 -9.71
CA ASP A 169 -3.80 -24.81 -8.77
C ASP A 169 -4.20 -24.31 -7.36
N LEU A 170 -3.58 -23.22 -6.90
CA LEU A 170 -3.93 -22.57 -5.65
C LEU A 170 -5.34 -21.95 -5.72
N TYR A 171 -5.69 -21.32 -6.84
CA TYR A 171 -7.02 -20.75 -7.05
C TYR A 171 -8.13 -21.80 -6.86
N TYR A 172 -8.04 -22.97 -7.52
CA TYR A 172 -9.03 -24.03 -7.36
C TYR A 172 -9.08 -24.60 -5.93
N ARG A 173 -7.95 -24.62 -5.23
CA ARG A 173 -7.92 -25.11 -3.85
C ARG A 173 -8.51 -24.11 -2.85
N LEU A 174 -8.25 -22.81 -3.02
CA LEU A 174 -8.83 -21.75 -2.20
C LEU A 174 -10.31 -21.54 -2.48
N GLY A 175 -10.69 -21.59 -3.76
CA GLY A 175 -12.04 -21.33 -4.25
C GLY A 175 -13.03 -22.47 -4.07
N THR A 176 -12.81 -23.39 -3.12
CA THR A 176 -13.74 -24.51 -2.86
C THR A 176 -15.16 -24.00 -2.56
N VAL A 177 -15.29 -22.94 -1.78
CA VAL A 177 -16.56 -22.21 -1.58
C VAL A 177 -16.32 -20.73 -1.79
N PRO A 178 -16.72 -20.17 -2.95
CA PRO A 178 -16.60 -18.74 -3.19
C PRO A 178 -17.75 -17.97 -2.52
N ILE A 179 -17.42 -16.84 -1.89
CA ILE A 179 -18.38 -15.88 -1.34
C ILE A 179 -18.05 -14.51 -1.93
N THR A 180 -18.97 -13.95 -2.72
CA THR A 180 -18.82 -12.61 -3.28
C THR A 180 -19.56 -11.60 -2.41
N VAL A 181 -18.82 -10.62 -1.89
CA VAL A 181 -19.38 -9.52 -1.07
C VAL A 181 -19.74 -8.37 -2.01
N PRO A 182 -21.02 -7.94 -2.04
CA PRO A 182 -21.47 -6.89 -2.96
C PRO A 182 -20.83 -5.55 -2.62
N SER A 183 -20.52 -4.77 -3.66
CA SER A 183 -20.06 -3.40 -3.52
C SER A 183 -21.14 -2.50 -2.90
N LEU A 184 -20.72 -1.34 -2.38
CA LEU A 184 -21.66 -0.43 -1.71
C LEU A 184 -22.73 0.13 -2.68
N ARG A 185 -22.37 0.37 -3.95
CA ARG A 185 -23.28 0.82 -5.00
C ARG A 185 -24.35 -0.21 -5.41
N GLU A 186 -24.11 -1.50 -5.15
CA GLU A 186 -25.09 -2.57 -5.38
C GLU A 186 -26.09 -2.70 -4.21
N ARG A 187 -25.91 -1.92 -3.14
CA ARG A 187 -26.78 -1.88 -1.96
C ARG A 187 -27.07 -0.46 -1.50
N PRO A 188 -27.61 0.42 -2.37
CA PRO A 188 -27.78 1.85 -2.10
C PRO A 188 -28.65 2.15 -0.88
N GLU A 189 -29.66 1.32 -0.61
CA GLU A 189 -30.54 1.47 0.56
C GLU A 189 -29.81 1.36 1.92
N GLY A 190 -28.68 0.66 1.93
CA GLY A 190 -27.84 0.53 3.14
C GLY A 190 -26.97 1.76 3.42
N ILE A 191 -26.73 2.63 2.43
CA ILE A 191 -25.75 3.72 2.54
C ILE A 191 -26.15 4.74 3.61
N PRO A 192 -27.40 5.28 3.62
CA PRO A 192 -27.80 6.21 4.67
C PRO A 192 -27.81 5.59 6.09
N LEU A 193 -28.09 4.30 6.19
CA LEU A 193 -28.07 3.59 7.47
C LEU A 193 -26.63 3.48 8.01
N LEU A 194 -25.67 3.15 7.14
CA LEU A 194 -24.24 3.10 7.47
C LEU A 194 -23.73 4.49 7.88
N PHE A 195 -24.04 5.54 7.10
CA PHE A 195 -23.67 6.90 7.45
C PHE A 195 -24.17 7.30 8.83
N ARG A 196 -25.47 7.08 9.09
CA ARG A 196 -26.08 7.37 10.39
C ARG A 196 -25.38 6.62 11.54
N LYS A 197 -25.03 5.35 11.32
CA LYS A 197 -24.28 4.58 12.32
C LYS A 197 -22.90 5.18 12.59
N PHE A 198 -22.12 5.51 11.55
CA PHE A 198 -20.79 6.09 11.72
C PHE A 198 -20.87 7.48 12.38
N ALA A 199 -21.82 8.31 11.98
CA ALA A 199 -22.06 9.60 12.62
C ALA A 199 -22.44 9.47 14.11
N ALA A 200 -23.24 8.45 14.45
CA ALA A 200 -23.58 8.15 15.85
C ALA A 200 -22.37 7.64 16.64
N ASP A 201 -21.52 6.81 16.05
CA ASP A 201 -20.31 6.32 16.70
C ASP A 201 -19.33 7.46 17.03
N VAL A 202 -19.14 8.39 16.08
CA VAL A 202 -18.33 9.61 16.30
C VAL A 202 -18.93 10.49 17.39
N ALA A 203 -20.26 10.68 17.37
CA ALA A 203 -20.97 11.47 18.38
C ALA A 203 -20.76 10.93 19.79
N VAL A 204 -20.82 9.61 19.96
CA VAL A 204 -20.55 8.93 21.25
C VAL A 204 -19.08 9.07 21.63
N GLN A 205 -18.17 8.83 20.70
CA GLN A 205 -16.72 8.87 20.96
C GLN A 205 -16.25 10.24 21.42
N TYR A 206 -16.73 11.32 20.78
CA TYR A 206 -16.31 12.69 21.08
C TYR A 206 -17.33 13.49 21.91
N ARG A 207 -18.40 12.85 22.41
CA ARG A 207 -19.44 13.47 23.23
C ARG A 207 -20.07 14.72 22.59
N MET A 208 -20.35 14.62 21.30
CA MET A 208 -20.96 15.70 20.50
C MET A 208 -22.30 15.24 19.92
N PRO A 209 -23.19 16.16 19.52
CA PRO A 209 -24.42 15.78 18.83
C PRO A 209 -24.13 15.13 17.48
N ALA A 210 -24.85 14.04 17.15
CA ALA A 210 -24.70 13.37 15.87
C ALA A 210 -25.18 14.26 14.71
N VAL A 211 -24.46 14.18 13.58
CA VAL A 211 -24.89 14.83 12.34
C VAL A 211 -26.01 14.03 11.67
N THR A 212 -26.94 14.73 11.05
CA THR A 212 -28.04 14.17 10.26
C THR A 212 -28.00 14.71 8.86
N LEU A 213 -28.48 13.94 7.89
CA LEU A 213 -28.56 14.33 6.49
C LEU A 213 -29.95 14.86 6.18
N ASP A 214 -30.06 15.92 5.39
CA ASP A 214 -31.31 16.28 4.75
C ASP A 214 -31.68 15.28 3.63
N ASP A 215 -32.85 15.40 3.05
CA ASP A 215 -33.30 14.44 2.03
C ASP A 215 -32.49 14.56 0.74
N ALA A 216 -32.07 15.77 0.36
CA ALA A 216 -31.23 16.01 -0.84
C ALA A 216 -29.83 15.39 -0.66
N ALA A 217 -29.20 15.57 0.50
CA ALA A 217 -27.91 14.96 0.83
C ALA A 217 -28.02 13.42 0.89
N ARG A 218 -29.14 12.89 1.41
CA ARG A 218 -29.37 11.45 1.46
C ARG A 218 -29.46 10.82 0.07
N GLU A 219 -30.16 11.45 -0.87
CA GLU A 219 -30.22 10.99 -2.26
C GLU A 219 -28.87 11.16 -2.98
N MET A 220 -28.13 12.24 -2.74
CA MET A 220 -26.77 12.40 -3.24
C MET A 220 -25.86 11.27 -2.78
N LEU A 221 -25.93 10.89 -1.50
CA LEU A 221 -25.14 9.79 -0.91
C LEU A 221 -25.45 8.45 -1.57
N LYS A 222 -26.73 8.13 -1.85
CA LYS A 222 -27.14 6.89 -2.53
C LYS A 222 -26.62 6.82 -3.96
N ASN A 223 -26.59 7.94 -4.67
CA ASN A 223 -26.21 8.03 -6.07
C ASN A 223 -24.69 8.15 -6.28
N TYR A 224 -23.91 8.33 -5.23
CA TYR A 224 -22.46 8.42 -5.35
C TYR A 224 -21.83 7.04 -5.58
N TYR A 225 -20.76 6.97 -6.40
CA TYR A 225 -20.17 5.70 -6.87
C TYR A 225 -19.46 4.89 -5.79
N TRP A 226 -18.91 5.51 -4.77
CA TRP A 226 -18.21 4.89 -3.63
C TRP A 226 -17.10 3.90 -4.02
N ARG A 227 -16.08 4.36 -4.74
CA ARG A 227 -14.92 3.53 -5.12
C ARG A 227 -14.24 2.85 -3.92
N GLY A 228 -14.15 3.53 -2.80
CA GLY A 228 -13.60 3.01 -1.53
C GLY A 228 -14.65 2.39 -0.60
N ASN A 229 -15.87 2.16 -1.10
CA ASN A 229 -16.97 1.47 -0.41
C ASN A 229 -17.23 1.98 1.02
N ILE A 230 -17.40 1.06 2.00
CA ILE A 230 -17.69 1.40 3.39
C ILE A 230 -16.54 2.18 4.05
N ARG A 231 -15.28 1.86 3.71
CA ARG A 231 -14.12 2.58 4.24
C ARG A 231 -14.15 4.06 3.87
N GLN A 232 -14.46 4.38 2.62
CA GLN A 232 -14.62 5.77 2.16
C GLN A 232 -15.82 6.44 2.82
N LEU A 233 -16.97 5.77 2.88
CA LEU A 233 -18.17 6.29 3.54
C LEU A 233 -17.92 6.61 5.01
N LYS A 234 -17.20 5.75 5.72
CA LYS A 234 -16.83 5.95 7.12
C LYS A 234 -15.94 7.18 7.28
N ASN A 235 -14.90 7.33 6.45
CA ASN A 235 -14.01 8.49 6.48
C ASN A 235 -14.79 9.80 6.23
N VAL A 236 -15.68 9.82 5.26
CA VAL A 236 -16.52 11.00 4.97
C VAL A 236 -17.44 11.34 6.16
N ALA A 237 -18.08 10.33 6.77
CA ALA A 237 -18.93 10.53 7.94
C ALA A 237 -18.13 11.06 9.15
N GLU A 238 -16.92 10.55 9.38
CA GLU A 238 -16.01 11.01 10.43
C GLU A 238 -15.55 12.45 10.20
N GLN A 239 -15.14 12.79 8.98
CA GLN A 239 -14.70 14.14 8.60
C GLN A 239 -15.83 15.16 8.78
N ILE A 240 -17.02 14.90 8.25
CA ILE A 240 -18.17 15.78 8.40
C ILE A 240 -18.52 15.97 9.87
N SER A 241 -18.57 14.89 10.64
CA SER A 241 -18.91 14.93 12.06
C SER A 241 -17.92 15.76 12.88
N ALA A 242 -16.63 15.71 12.53
CA ALA A 242 -15.57 16.43 13.24
C ALA A 242 -15.46 17.91 12.86
N ILE A 243 -15.70 18.25 11.59
CA ILE A 243 -15.39 19.57 11.05
C ILE A 243 -16.64 20.49 11.06
N GLU A 244 -17.82 19.95 10.71
CA GLU A 244 -19.01 20.77 10.54
C GLU A 244 -19.63 21.18 11.89
N GLN A 245 -19.90 22.47 12.02
CA GLN A 245 -20.60 23.01 13.20
C GLN A 245 -22.12 22.78 13.11
N THR A 246 -22.66 22.84 11.90
CA THR A 246 -24.09 22.55 11.64
C THR A 246 -24.33 21.06 11.73
N ARG A 247 -25.35 20.64 12.46
CA ARG A 247 -25.65 19.21 12.65
C ARG A 247 -26.61 18.65 11.60
N VAL A 248 -27.21 19.50 10.80
CA VAL A 248 -27.99 19.11 9.62
C VAL A 248 -27.14 19.40 8.38
N ILE A 249 -26.77 18.35 7.69
CA ILE A 249 -25.88 18.39 6.53
C ILE A 249 -26.71 18.44 5.26
N THR A 250 -26.56 19.53 4.52
CA THR A 250 -27.19 19.72 3.22
C THR A 250 -26.37 19.12 2.08
N SER A 251 -26.98 18.96 0.90
CA SER A 251 -26.28 18.46 -0.28
C SER A 251 -25.06 19.33 -0.67
N GLU A 252 -25.12 20.65 -0.46
CA GLU A 252 -24.01 21.57 -0.74
C GLU A 252 -22.81 21.35 0.19
N VAL A 253 -23.09 21.12 1.48
CA VAL A 253 -22.03 20.77 2.46
C VAL A 253 -21.45 19.42 2.14
N LEU A 254 -22.30 18.41 1.90
CA LEU A 254 -21.84 17.05 1.57
C LEU A 254 -20.96 17.04 0.32
N ALA A 255 -21.29 17.82 -0.72
CA ALA A 255 -20.52 17.91 -1.96
C ALA A 255 -19.05 18.33 -1.75
N LYS A 256 -18.75 19.10 -0.68
CA LYS A 256 -17.38 19.53 -0.37
C LYS A 256 -16.49 18.37 0.12
N TYR A 257 -17.09 17.34 0.69
CA TYR A 257 -16.41 16.15 1.24
C TYR A 257 -16.37 14.96 0.28
N LEU A 258 -17.17 15.02 -0.79
CA LEU A 258 -17.16 13.99 -1.82
C LEU A 258 -16.15 14.34 -2.90
N PRO A 259 -15.13 13.51 -3.16
CA PRO A 259 -14.23 13.72 -4.29
C PRO A 259 -15.02 13.86 -5.60
N PRO A 260 -14.62 14.77 -6.51
CA PRO A 260 -15.30 14.93 -7.77
C PRO A 260 -15.35 13.61 -8.52
N GLN A 261 -16.54 13.19 -8.93
CA GLN A 261 -16.70 12.05 -9.83
C GLN A 261 -16.19 12.52 -11.20
N GLY A 262 -14.90 12.30 -11.47
CA GLY A 262 -14.35 12.54 -12.79
C GLY A 262 -15.16 11.72 -13.79
N GLY A 263 -15.91 12.40 -14.65
CA GLY A 263 -16.63 11.80 -15.75
C GLY A 263 -15.63 11.03 -16.59
N GLY A 264 -15.70 9.70 -16.52
CA GLY A 264 -14.92 8.83 -17.38
C GLY A 264 -15.41 8.98 -18.81
N ALA A 265 -14.80 9.86 -19.58
CA ALA A 265 -14.68 9.61 -21.00
C ALA A 265 -13.87 8.32 -21.14
N PRO A 266 -14.22 7.36 -22.02
CA PRO A 266 -13.42 6.16 -22.25
C PRO A 266 -12.08 6.61 -22.85
N MET A 267 -11.05 6.77 -22.01
CA MET A 267 -9.69 6.86 -22.49
C MET A 267 -9.28 5.45 -22.94
N ALA A 268 -8.91 5.38 -24.21
CA ALA A 268 -8.33 4.23 -24.87
C ALA A 268 -7.27 3.56 -23.98
N ALA A 269 -7.28 2.24 -23.98
CA ALA A 269 -6.34 1.37 -23.27
C ALA A 269 -4.88 1.77 -23.60
N GLY A 270 -4.23 2.43 -22.64
CA GLY A 270 -2.83 2.78 -22.70
C GLY A 270 -2.32 2.89 -21.27
N THR A 271 -1.59 1.86 -20.84
CA THR A 271 -0.63 1.83 -19.72
C THR A 271 -0.92 2.76 -18.54
N MET A 272 -1.74 2.30 -17.57
CA MET A 272 -1.77 2.90 -16.24
C MET A 272 -0.51 2.46 -15.46
N ARG A 273 0.40 3.40 -15.32
CA ARG A 273 1.49 3.34 -14.35
C ARG A 273 0.92 3.56 -12.93
N MET A 274 1.39 2.75 -12.02
CA MET A 274 1.07 2.66 -10.60
C MET A 274 1.73 3.81 -9.79
N ASP A 275 1.38 5.08 -10.12
CA ASP A 275 2.04 6.27 -9.51
C ASP A 275 1.06 7.33 -8.95
N ASP A 276 -0.25 7.05 -8.91
CA ASP A 276 -1.27 8.08 -8.62
C ASP A 276 -1.50 8.38 -7.12
N THR A 277 -1.00 7.54 -6.20
CA THR A 277 -1.10 7.82 -4.76
C THR A 277 -0.02 8.77 -4.24
N MET A 278 1.15 8.78 -4.90
CA MET A 278 2.25 9.70 -4.54
C MET A 278 2.08 11.11 -5.14
N SER A 279 1.28 11.28 -6.19
CA SER A 279 1.04 12.60 -6.80
C SER A 279 0.14 13.47 -5.94
N THR A 280 -0.89 12.89 -5.32
CA THR A 280 -1.84 13.62 -4.48
C THR A 280 -1.21 14.14 -3.18
N GLU A 281 -0.34 13.36 -2.55
CA GLU A 281 0.42 13.81 -1.37
C GLU A 281 1.45 14.90 -1.73
N ARG A 282 2.10 14.79 -2.87
CA ARG A 282 3.01 15.84 -3.39
C ARG A 282 2.28 17.12 -3.75
N GLU A 283 1.12 17.05 -4.40
CA GLU A 283 0.30 18.23 -4.69
C GLU A 283 -0.19 18.93 -3.40
N LEU A 284 -0.61 18.16 -2.41
CA LEU A 284 -1.00 18.70 -1.09
C LEU A 284 0.19 19.38 -0.39
N LEU A 285 1.37 18.75 -0.44
CA LEU A 285 2.61 19.30 0.11
C LEU A 285 3.05 20.58 -0.63
N TYR A 286 2.95 20.61 -1.95
CA TYR A 286 3.21 21.81 -2.74
C TYR A 286 2.21 22.92 -2.43
N LYS A 287 0.91 22.61 -2.28
CA LYS A 287 -0.11 23.60 -1.93
C LYS A 287 0.15 24.21 -0.56
N VAL A 288 0.48 23.39 0.45
CA VAL A 288 0.86 23.89 1.79
C VAL A 288 2.13 24.74 1.72
N LEU A 289 3.14 24.35 0.94
CA LEU A 289 4.35 25.14 0.75
C LEU A 289 4.11 26.47 0.02
N PHE A 290 3.20 26.52 -0.95
CA PHE A 290 2.80 27.75 -1.64
C PHE A 290 2.03 28.67 -0.71
N ASP A 291 1.11 28.15 0.10
CA ASP A 291 0.34 28.93 1.08
C ASP A 291 1.28 29.51 2.17
N MET A 292 2.20 28.71 2.71
CA MET A 292 3.23 29.21 3.65
C MET A 292 4.13 30.28 3.01
N ARG A 293 4.47 30.16 1.72
CA ARG A 293 5.26 31.16 1.02
C ARG A 293 4.49 32.47 0.81
N ALA A 294 3.18 32.39 0.57
CA ALA A 294 2.32 33.55 0.50
C ALA A 294 2.24 34.27 1.86
N ASP A 295 2.02 33.52 2.95
CA ASP A 295 1.96 34.05 4.31
C ASP A 295 3.28 34.71 4.74
N ILE A 296 4.43 34.12 4.37
CA ILE A 296 5.75 34.72 4.64
C ILE A 296 5.94 36.03 3.85
N ASN A 297 5.45 36.11 2.63
CA ASN A 297 5.53 37.33 1.83
C ASN A 297 4.62 38.43 2.39
N ASP A 298 3.42 38.08 2.85
CA ASP A 298 2.52 39.03 3.50
C ASP A 298 3.06 39.52 4.85
N LEU A 299 3.66 38.63 5.64
CA LEU A 299 4.40 39.02 6.86
C LEU A 299 5.57 39.96 6.55
N LYS A 300 6.35 39.68 5.51
CA LYS A 300 7.46 40.56 5.07
C LYS A 300 6.93 41.94 4.62
N ARG A 301 5.77 41.97 3.97
CA ARG A 301 5.12 43.22 3.55
C ARG A 301 4.64 44.03 4.74
N MET A 302 3.95 43.37 5.72
CA MET A 302 3.54 44.04 6.96
C MET A 302 4.73 44.58 7.79
N ILE A 303 5.83 43.81 7.90
CA ILE A 303 7.04 44.25 8.57
C ILE A 303 7.67 45.44 7.83
N SER A 304 7.68 45.41 6.48
CA SER A 304 8.22 46.53 5.70
C SER A 304 7.36 47.80 5.79
N GLU A 305 6.06 47.67 5.99
CA GLU A 305 5.13 48.80 6.24
C GLU A 305 5.27 49.35 7.65
N LEU A 306 5.48 48.47 8.64
CA LEU A 306 5.79 48.90 10.03
C LEU A 306 7.15 49.62 10.16
N MET A 307 8.14 49.22 9.33
CA MET A 307 9.45 49.88 9.31
C MET A 307 9.46 51.20 8.55
N LYS A 308 8.43 51.55 7.76
CA LYS A 308 8.26 52.86 7.10
C LYS A 308 7.64 53.92 7.97
N GLY A 309 7.05 53.56 9.15
CA GLY A 309 6.59 54.49 10.18
C GLY A 309 7.66 54.75 11.21
N GLY A 310 8.51 55.72 10.99
CA GLY A 310 9.80 56.03 11.62
C GLY A 310 9.95 55.98 13.12
N VAL A 311 11.01 55.24 13.57
CA VAL A 311 11.83 55.50 14.76
C VAL A 311 13.29 55.10 14.40
N PRO A 312 14.36 55.81 14.80
CA PRO A 312 15.71 55.66 14.25
C PRO A 312 16.38 54.35 14.70
N CYS A 313 16.99 53.70 13.72
CA CYS A 313 17.66 52.42 13.81
C CYS A 313 19.13 52.56 14.30
N PRO A 314 19.68 51.65 15.10
CA PRO A 314 21.14 51.43 15.16
C PRO A 314 21.56 50.48 14.03
N GLU A 315 22.79 50.70 13.54
CA GLU A 315 23.39 50.16 12.31
C GLU A 315 23.34 48.65 12.13
N PRO A 316 23.32 48.14 10.87
CA PRO A 316 23.23 46.74 10.58
C PRO A 316 24.59 46.05 10.66
N VAL A 317 24.60 44.94 11.38
CA VAL A 317 25.71 43.95 11.36
C VAL A 317 25.75 43.30 9.96
N ARG A 318 26.88 43.42 9.31
CA ARG A 318 27.26 42.77 8.05
C ARG A 318 27.38 41.26 8.26
N ASP A 319 27.09 40.50 7.21
CA ASP A 319 27.32 39.08 6.98
C ASP A 319 26.17 38.07 7.29
N VAL A 320 25.20 38.09 6.38
CA VAL A 320 24.41 36.87 6.07
C VAL A 320 24.24 36.70 4.53
N LYS A 321 25.36 36.72 3.80
CA LYS A 321 25.33 36.61 2.33
C LYS A 321 25.94 35.29 1.80
N ALA A 322 26.06 34.27 2.66
CA ALA A 322 26.77 33.02 2.33
C ALA A 322 25.94 31.74 2.32
N LEU A 323 24.59 31.78 2.33
CA LEU A 323 23.79 30.54 2.40
C LEU A 323 22.62 30.45 1.41
N LEU A 324 22.66 31.14 0.26
CA LEU A 324 21.67 30.90 -0.80
C LEU A 324 22.37 30.65 -2.13
N PRO A 325 22.08 29.55 -2.83
CA PRO A 325 22.63 29.31 -4.16
C PRO A 325 21.98 30.26 -5.18
N THR A 326 22.82 30.99 -5.88
CA THR A 326 22.49 31.93 -6.95
C THR A 326 21.98 31.14 -8.17
N THR A 327 20.70 31.27 -8.51
CA THR A 327 20.19 30.86 -9.81
C THR A 327 20.53 31.93 -10.83
N ALA A 328 21.40 31.58 -11.77
CA ALA A 328 21.72 32.40 -12.91
C ALA A 328 20.51 32.56 -13.83
N GLN A 329 20.13 33.80 -14.08
CA GLN A 329 19.21 34.16 -15.15
C GLN A 329 19.90 33.93 -16.49
N SER A 330 19.39 32.97 -17.27
CA SER A 330 19.75 32.86 -18.71
C SER A 330 18.66 33.54 -19.52
N SER A 331 19.05 34.62 -20.18
CA SER A 331 18.28 35.35 -21.17
C SER A 331 18.12 34.52 -22.45
N TYR A 332 16.87 34.24 -22.77
CA TYR A 332 16.48 33.50 -23.97
C TYR A 332 16.41 34.45 -25.18
N VAL A 333 17.21 34.19 -26.24
CA VAL A 333 17.08 34.77 -27.58
C VAL A 333 16.68 33.63 -28.52
N PRO A 334 15.59 33.71 -29.28
CA PRO A 334 15.19 32.64 -30.17
C PRO A 334 16.02 32.67 -31.47
N ALA A 335 16.74 31.56 -31.72
CA ALA A 335 17.40 31.33 -33.00
C ALA A 335 16.58 30.34 -33.83
N VAL A 336 16.47 30.66 -35.11
CA VAL A 336 15.67 30.02 -36.15
C VAL A 336 16.20 28.62 -36.47
N ALA A 337 15.30 27.68 -36.69
CA ALA A 337 15.52 26.29 -37.01
C ALA A 337 16.28 26.10 -38.35
N SER A 338 17.34 25.32 -38.35
CA SER A 338 17.86 24.63 -39.53
C SER A 338 17.90 23.13 -39.26
N TYR A 339 17.24 22.37 -40.15
CA TYR A 339 17.23 20.91 -40.13
C TYR A 339 18.55 20.33 -40.58
N PRO A 340 19.17 19.35 -39.91
CA PRO A 340 20.24 18.55 -40.47
C PRO A 340 19.69 17.33 -41.22
N GLN A 341 20.27 17.08 -42.39
CA GLN A 341 20.03 15.90 -43.25
C GLN A 341 20.54 14.61 -42.59
N PRO A 342 20.03 13.44 -43.01
CA PRO A 342 20.41 12.15 -42.43
C PRO A 342 21.82 11.70 -42.88
N PRO A 343 22.60 11.04 -42.01
CA PRO A 343 23.91 10.51 -42.39
C PRO A 343 23.79 9.23 -43.21
N VAL A 344 24.68 9.16 -44.22
CA VAL A 344 24.90 8.04 -45.15
C VAL A 344 25.48 6.86 -44.38
N TYR A 345 24.95 5.67 -44.62
CA TYR A 345 25.44 4.39 -44.10
C TYR A 345 26.80 4.02 -44.72
N ALA A 346 27.79 3.75 -43.88
CA ALA A 346 29.01 3.05 -44.25
C ALA A 346 28.93 1.61 -43.73
N GLU A 347 29.48 0.70 -44.53
CA GLU A 347 29.38 -0.75 -44.42
C GLU A 347 29.84 -1.37 -43.09
N SER A 348 29.18 -2.46 -42.77
CA SER A 348 29.33 -3.31 -41.59
C SER A 348 30.68 -4.05 -41.56
N GLU A 349 31.40 -3.92 -40.42
CA GLU A 349 32.36 -4.93 -39.98
C GLU A 349 31.68 -5.92 -39.07
N GLU A 350 31.89 -7.21 -39.30
CA GLU A 350 31.38 -8.34 -38.52
C GLU A 350 31.92 -8.28 -37.08
N VAL A 351 31.03 -8.09 -36.11
CA VAL A 351 31.32 -8.29 -34.69
C VAL A 351 30.73 -9.64 -34.26
N THR A 352 31.61 -10.56 -33.92
CA THR A 352 31.30 -11.85 -33.30
C THR A 352 30.55 -11.67 -32.02
N ASP A 353 29.33 -12.26 -31.93
CA ASP A 353 28.49 -12.35 -30.73
C ASP A 353 29.17 -13.26 -29.69
N GLU A 354 29.79 -12.66 -28.67
CA GLU A 354 29.97 -13.31 -27.36
C GLU A 354 28.82 -12.85 -26.45
N PRO A 355 28.17 -13.76 -25.71
CA PRO A 355 27.08 -13.39 -24.80
C PRO A 355 27.60 -12.52 -23.64
N PRO A 356 26.81 -11.56 -23.15
CA PRO A 356 27.23 -10.68 -22.06
C PRO A 356 27.52 -11.52 -20.81
N ARG A 357 28.76 -11.45 -20.30
CA ARG A 357 29.15 -12.02 -19.01
C ARG A 357 28.36 -11.33 -17.90
N GLU A 358 27.61 -12.12 -17.13
CA GLU A 358 26.97 -11.65 -15.90
C GLU A 358 28.05 -11.08 -14.96
N MET A 359 28.00 -9.79 -14.70
CA MET A 359 28.91 -9.12 -13.75
C MET A 359 28.65 -9.65 -12.35
N THR A 360 29.67 -10.23 -11.72
CA THR A 360 29.58 -10.71 -10.35
C THR A 360 29.50 -9.53 -9.36
N LYS A 361 28.99 -9.78 -8.13
CA LYS A 361 28.97 -8.75 -7.06
C LYS A 361 30.37 -8.18 -6.76
N ALA A 362 31.44 -8.98 -6.97
CA ALA A 362 32.82 -8.56 -6.82
C ALA A 362 33.23 -7.57 -7.91
N ASP A 363 32.81 -7.80 -9.15
CA ASP A 363 33.11 -6.91 -10.28
C ASP A 363 32.42 -5.55 -10.12
N MET A 364 31.18 -5.53 -9.68
CA MET A 364 30.46 -4.28 -9.37
C MET A 364 31.11 -3.49 -8.23
N GLN A 365 31.56 -4.17 -7.17
CA GLN A 365 32.28 -3.49 -6.07
C GLN A 365 33.63 -2.96 -6.51
N ARG A 366 34.35 -3.70 -7.35
CA ARG A 366 35.64 -3.27 -7.94
C ARG A 366 35.46 -2.00 -8.76
N GLU A 367 34.44 -1.95 -9.61
CA GLU A 367 34.15 -0.79 -10.43
C GLU A 367 33.74 0.44 -9.62
N GLN A 368 32.94 0.26 -8.56
CA GLN A 368 32.58 1.34 -7.64
C GLN A 368 33.80 1.94 -6.92
N ILE A 369 34.71 1.12 -6.45
CA ILE A 369 35.95 1.58 -5.79
C ILE A 369 36.86 2.31 -6.76
N ILE A 370 37.04 1.81 -7.98
CA ILE A 370 37.87 2.46 -9.04
C ILE A 370 37.23 3.82 -9.38
N ARG A 371 35.92 3.91 -9.52
CA ARG A 371 35.22 5.15 -9.86
C ARG A 371 35.33 6.20 -8.74
N ALA A 372 35.22 5.79 -7.46
CA ALA A 372 35.42 6.68 -6.32
C ALA A 372 36.89 7.18 -6.23
N LEU A 373 37.88 6.33 -6.44
CA LEU A 373 39.29 6.70 -6.44
C LEU A 373 39.62 7.70 -7.60
N ARG A 374 39.07 7.49 -8.78
CA ARG A 374 39.24 8.42 -9.90
C ARG A 374 38.63 9.80 -9.63
N ARG A 375 37.43 9.85 -9.02
CA ARG A 375 36.79 11.13 -8.69
C ARG A 375 37.53 11.92 -7.63
N ASN A 376 38.17 11.24 -6.70
CA ASN A 376 38.94 11.87 -5.61
C ASN A 376 40.43 11.93 -5.86
N ASN A 377 40.87 11.87 -7.15
CA ASN A 377 42.30 11.99 -7.55
C ASN A 377 43.25 11.08 -6.76
N GLY A 378 42.84 9.84 -6.46
CA GLY A 378 43.61 8.88 -5.69
C GLY A 378 43.62 9.08 -4.18
N ARG A 379 42.96 10.10 -3.63
CA ARG A 379 42.88 10.37 -2.18
C ARG A 379 42.00 9.38 -1.47
N ARG A 380 42.62 8.36 -0.86
CA ARG A 380 41.92 7.21 -0.24
C ARG A 380 40.97 7.60 0.88
N ARG A 381 41.28 8.63 1.67
CA ARG A 381 40.45 9.12 2.77
C ARG A 381 39.13 9.72 2.26
N GLU A 382 39.17 10.49 1.18
CA GLU A 382 38.02 11.11 0.56
C GLU A 382 37.16 10.07 -0.18
N ALA A 383 37.79 9.13 -0.90
CA ALA A 383 37.12 7.99 -1.54
C ALA A 383 36.43 7.05 -0.53
N ALA A 384 37.05 6.83 0.65
CA ALA A 384 36.43 6.04 1.73
C ALA A 384 35.18 6.73 2.30
N ALA A 385 35.24 8.07 2.46
CA ALA A 385 34.08 8.85 2.90
C ALA A 385 32.93 8.82 1.88
N GLU A 386 33.23 8.92 0.58
CA GLU A 386 32.23 8.82 -0.52
C GLU A 386 31.55 7.44 -0.54
N LEU A 387 32.26 6.37 -0.23
CA LEU A 387 31.76 5.00 -0.19
C LEU A 387 31.20 4.60 1.18
N PHE A 388 31.07 5.53 2.12
CA PHE A 388 30.55 5.30 3.48
C PHE A 388 31.28 4.16 4.22
N MET A 389 32.61 4.04 4.04
CA MET A 389 33.41 3.02 4.71
C MET A 389 34.67 3.61 5.35
N SER A 390 35.27 2.86 6.31
CA SER A 390 36.51 3.31 6.93
C SER A 390 37.69 3.16 5.96
N GLU A 391 38.71 4.02 6.08
CA GLU A 391 39.93 3.99 5.27
C GLU A 391 40.61 2.61 5.33
N ARG A 392 40.62 1.98 6.52
CA ARG A 392 41.17 0.62 6.73
C ARG A 392 40.36 -0.44 5.96
N THR A 393 39.04 -0.28 5.87
CA THR A 393 38.17 -1.19 5.11
C THR A 393 38.41 -1.05 3.61
N LEU A 394 38.55 0.19 3.13
CA LEU A 394 38.84 0.48 1.73
C LEU A 394 40.21 -0.11 1.34
N TYR A 395 41.26 0.08 2.16
CA TYR A 395 42.59 -0.49 1.92
C TYR A 395 42.56 -2.02 1.80
N ARG A 396 41.83 -2.71 2.70
CA ARG A 396 41.69 -4.16 2.64
C ARG A 396 41.00 -4.61 1.35
N LYS A 397 39.94 -3.89 0.92
CA LYS A 397 39.20 -4.21 -0.30
C LYS A 397 40.00 -3.94 -1.57
N ILE A 398 40.79 -2.87 -1.62
CA ILE A 398 41.69 -2.59 -2.73
C ILE A 398 42.69 -3.75 -2.91
N LYS A 399 43.27 -4.25 -1.82
CA LYS A 399 44.19 -5.38 -1.82
C LYS A 399 43.50 -6.72 -2.19
N GLU A 400 42.28 -6.93 -1.70
CA GLU A 400 41.48 -8.16 -1.94
C GLU A 400 41.02 -8.23 -3.42
N LEU A 401 40.67 -7.11 -4.03
CA LEU A 401 40.19 -7.02 -5.41
C LEU A 401 41.30 -6.75 -6.45
N GLY A 402 42.58 -6.69 -6.03
CA GLY A 402 43.73 -6.53 -6.92
C GLY A 402 43.69 -5.23 -7.75
N ILE A 403 43.22 -4.14 -7.14
CA ILE A 403 43.17 -2.83 -7.83
C ILE A 403 44.56 -2.21 -7.72
N GLU A 404 45.30 -2.18 -8.82
CA GLU A 404 46.60 -1.54 -8.87
C GLU A 404 46.45 -0.01 -8.75
N ASP A 405 47.28 0.61 -7.89
CA ASP A 405 47.41 2.07 -7.76
C ASP A 405 48.11 2.61 -9.01
N ASN A 406 47.37 2.99 -10.03
CA ASN A 406 47.91 3.87 -11.06
C ASN A 406 47.83 5.31 -10.52
N SER A 407 48.98 5.79 -10.06
CA SER A 407 49.26 7.19 -9.68
C SER A 407 49.08 8.15 -10.85
#